data_eb99da8d08420b91b2b5507e9d6ebaf6
#
_entry.id   eb99da8d08420b91b2b5507e9d6ebaf6
#
_cell.length_a   1.000
_cell.length_b   1.000
_cell.length_c   1.000
_cell.angle_alpha   90.00
_cell.angle_beta   90.00
_cell.angle_gamma   90.00
#
_symmetry.space_group_name_H-M   'P 1'
#
loop_
_entity.id
_entity.type
_entity.pdbx_description
1 polymer ?
#
loop_
_entity_poly.entity_id
_entity_poly.type
_entity_poly.pdbx_seq_one_letter_code
_entity_poly.pdbx_strand_id
1 'polypeptide(L)'
;MATYQLIAATGCPTGIAHTYMAQEALEQAAKRKGITIKVETHGQIGIENELTPAEIQGAEAVIIAADKDVQAERFAGKRIIDVPVSVGIKEADRLIEEALAGKGSIAAENQAVDELEQETQISSGNVGHSIYKNLMNGVSHMLPFVVAGGILIALSFAIWGIYSFDPESSQYNATAAMLKSIGDRSEERRV
;
A
#
# COMPACT_ATOMS: atom_id res chain seq x y z
N MET A 1 -1.12 23.23 -18.93
CA MET A 1 -0.92 22.01 -18.14
C MET A 1 0.14 22.35 -17.11
N ALA A 2 -0.10 22.07 -15.82
CA ALA A 2 0.92 22.30 -14.81
C ALA A 2 2.04 21.27 -15.02
N THR A 3 3.27 21.75 -15.21
CA THR A 3 4.43 20.88 -15.36
C THR A 3 5.07 20.75 -13.98
N TYR A 4 5.02 19.58 -13.38
CA TYR A 4 5.69 19.30 -12.11
C TYR A 4 7.12 18.83 -12.40
N GLN A 5 8.08 19.36 -11.64
CA GLN A 5 9.48 18.91 -11.74
C GLN A 5 9.64 17.50 -11.16
N LEU A 6 9.02 17.25 -10.02
CA LEU A 6 8.99 15.94 -9.39
C LEU A 6 7.55 15.47 -9.22
N ILE A 7 7.38 14.16 -9.20
CA ILE A 7 6.14 13.50 -8.80
C ILE A 7 6.43 12.47 -7.73
N ALA A 8 5.44 12.16 -6.92
CA ALA A 8 5.57 11.13 -5.90
C ALA A 8 4.30 10.30 -5.77
N ALA A 9 4.43 9.07 -5.30
CA ALA A 9 3.34 8.21 -4.89
C ALA A 9 3.56 7.74 -3.47
N THR A 10 2.55 7.88 -2.61
CA THR A 10 2.60 7.45 -1.21
C THR A 10 1.51 6.43 -0.92
N GLY A 11 1.81 5.47 -0.05
CA GLY A 11 0.83 4.46 0.33
C GLY A 11 1.28 3.63 1.52
N CYS A 12 0.35 3.29 2.39
CA CYS A 12 0.59 2.33 3.46
C CYS A 12 -0.55 1.29 3.50
N PRO A 13 -0.32 0.10 4.09
CA PRO A 13 -1.33 -0.96 4.14
C PRO A 13 -2.67 -0.52 4.75
N THR A 14 -2.64 0.34 5.77
CA THR A 14 -3.85 0.90 6.39
C THR A 14 -4.43 2.09 5.63
N GLY A 15 -3.63 2.74 4.75
CA GLY A 15 -4.05 3.84 3.90
C GLY A 15 -4.55 5.09 4.64
N ILE A 16 -4.06 5.34 5.87
CA ILE A 16 -4.54 6.42 6.73
C ILE A 16 -3.40 7.40 7.03
N ALA A 17 -2.97 7.51 8.29
CA ALA A 17 -2.11 8.59 8.76
C ALA A 17 -0.76 8.67 8.03
N HIS A 18 -0.04 7.57 7.89
CA HIS A 18 1.30 7.57 7.31
C HIS A 18 1.34 8.00 5.84
N THR A 19 0.31 7.65 5.07
CA THR A 19 0.18 8.05 3.66
C THR A 19 0.13 9.57 3.53
N TYR A 20 -0.73 10.22 4.31
CA TYR A 20 -0.88 11.68 4.28
C TYR A 20 0.30 12.41 4.94
N MET A 21 0.90 11.84 5.98
CA MET A 21 2.12 12.40 6.59
C MET A 21 3.29 12.40 5.61
N ALA A 22 3.45 11.34 4.81
CA ALA A 22 4.48 11.27 3.78
C ALA A 22 4.22 12.29 2.65
N GLN A 23 2.96 12.42 2.21
CA GLN A 23 2.56 13.45 1.25
C GLN A 23 2.95 14.83 1.76
N GLU A 24 2.50 15.21 2.96
CA GLU A 24 2.76 16.52 3.54
C GLU A 24 4.27 16.79 3.69
N ALA A 25 5.03 15.80 4.16
CA ALA A 25 6.48 15.92 4.31
C ALA A 25 7.19 16.19 2.97
N LEU A 26 6.82 15.46 1.91
CA LEU A 26 7.37 15.65 0.57
C LEU A 26 6.98 17.01 -0.02
N GLU A 27 5.73 17.42 0.11
CA GLU A 27 5.25 18.72 -0.38
C GLU A 27 5.94 19.88 0.34
N GLN A 28 6.10 19.78 1.67
CA GLN A 28 6.81 20.80 2.45
C GLN A 28 8.31 20.84 2.09
N ALA A 29 8.96 19.70 1.90
CA ALA A 29 10.35 19.63 1.49
C ALA A 29 10.56 20.27 0.09
N ALA A 30 9.69 19.96 -0.87
CA ALA A 30 9.70 20.56 -2.19
C ALA A 30 9.51 22.07 -2.13
N LYS A 31 8.54 22.54 -1.32
CA LYS A 31 8.29 23.97 -1.11
C LYS A 31 9.50 24.70 -0.53
N ARG A 32 10.20 24.11 0.44
CA ARG A 32 11.42 24.67 1.01
C ARG A 32 12.51 24.87 -0.05
N LYS A 33 12.56 23.98 -1.05
CA LYS A 33 13.54 24.02 -2.13
C LYS A 33 13.06 24.78 -3.37
N GLY A 34 11.84 25.33 -3.34
CA GLY A 34 11.28 26.12 -4.44
C GLY A 34 10.94 25.31 -5.69
N ILE A 35 10.71 24.01 -5.56
CA ILE A 35 10.35 23.12 -6.66
C ILE A 35 8.87 22.72 -6.63
N THR A 36 8.34 22.36 -7.80
CA THR A 36 6.96 21.90 -7.94
C THR A 36 6.90 20.37 -7.87
N ILE A 37 6.11 19.86 -6.95
CA ILE A 37 5.83 18.43 -6.80
C ILE A 37 4.33 18.17 -6.81
N LYS A 38 3.91 17.05 -7.37
CA LYS A 38 2.56 16.50 -7.18
C LYS A 38 2.69 15.13 -6.52
N VAL A 39 1.94 14.92 -5.45
CA VAL A 39 1.96 13.68 -4.67
C VAL A 39 0.61 12.99 -4.81
N GLU A 40 0.62 11.80 -5.38
CA GLU A 40 -0.51 10.88 -5.41
C GLU A 40 -0.54 10.08 -4.10
N THR A 41 -1.71 9.94 -3.50
CA THR A 41 -1.90 9.19 -2.27
C THR A 41 -2.80 7.98 -2.48
N HIS A 42 -2.33 6.81 -2.08
CA HIS A 42 -3.10 5.57 -2.08
C HIS A 42 -3.68 5.34 -0.69
N GLY A 43 -4.81 6.00 -0.42
CA GLY A 43 -5.54 5.95 0.83
C GLY A 43 -6.51 4.77 0.92
N GLN A 44 -7.27 4.72 2.02
CA GLN A 44 -8.33 3.72 2.24
C GLN A 44 -9.54 3.96 1.34
N ILE A 45 -9.82 5.20 1.02
CA ILE A 45 -10.95 5.61 0.17
C ILE A 45 -10.62 5.60 -1.33
N GLY A 46 -9.40 5.20 -1.68
CA GLY A 46 -8.94 5.14 -3.07
C GLY A 46 -7.68 5.96 -3.32
N ILE A 47 -7.50 6.31 -4.59
CA ILE A 47 -6.39 7.14 -5.05
C ILE A 47 -6.84 8.60 -5.08
N GLU A 48 -6.09 9.46 -4.43
CA GLU A 48 -6.30 10.91 -4.45
C GLU A 48 -5.13 11.58 -5.17
N ASN A 49 -5.40 12.70 -5.83
CA ASN A 49 -4.43 13.44 -6.66
C ASN A 49 -3.76 12.57 -7.72
N GLU A 50 -4.50 11.67 -8.35
CA GLU A 50 -3.99 10.72 -9.33
C GLU A 50 -3.10 11.40 -10.37
N LEU A 51 -1.96 10.77 -10.66
CA LEU A 51 -0.98 11.25 -11.64
C LEU A 51 -1.41 10.85 -13.05
N THR A 52 -1.60 11.83 -13.90
CA THR A 52 -1.90 11.60 -15.30
C THR A 52 -0.67 11.17 -16.08
N PRO A 53 -0.83 10.42 -17.20
CA PRO A 53 0.29 10.04 -18.05
C PRO A 53 1.14 11.22 -18.53
N ALA A 54 0.50 12.38 -18.77
CA ALA A 54 1.20 13.58 -19.20
C ALA A 54 2.07 14.19 -18.08
N GLU A 55 1.60 14.15 -16.83
CA GLU A 55 2.38 14.60 -15.67
C GLU A 55 3.55 13.67 -15.40
N ILE A 56 3.31 12.34 -15.52
CA ILE A 56 4.37 11.33 -15.41
C ILE A 56 5.45 11.56 -16.47
N GLN A 57 5.05 11.77 -17.73
CA GLN A 57 6.01 12.04 -18.81
C GLN A 57 6.77 13.34 -18.63
N GLY A 58 6.14 14.38 -18.10
CA GLY A 58 6.75 15.69 -17.89
C GLY A 58 7.70 15.78 -16.70
N ALA A 59 7.60 14.88 -15.73
CA ALA A 59 8.42 14.89 -14.53
C ALA A 59 9.85 14.37 -14.77
N GLU A 60 10.82 14.92 -14.04
CA GLU A 60 12.25 14.54 -14.11
C GLU A 60 12.52 13.23 -13.34
N ALA A 61 11.86 13.06 -12.19
CA ALA A 61 11.99 11.87 -11.36
C ALA A 61 10.72 11.58 -10.56
N VAL A 62 10.63 10.35 -10.05
CA VAL A 62 9.53 9.84 -9.25
C VAL A 62 10.04 9.38 -7.89
N ILE A 63 9.36 9.76 -6.82
CA ILE A 63 9.61 9.26 -5.48
C ILE A 63 8.44 8.36 -5.09
N ILE A 64 8.70 7.08 -4.85
CA ILE A 64 7.74 6.13 -4.29
C ILE A 64 8.08 5.98 -2.81
N ALA A 65 7.20 6.47 -1.94
CA ALA A 65 7.31 6.33 -0.49
C ALA A 65 6.13 5.48 0.01
N ALA A 66 6.22 4.15 -0.18
CA ALA A 66 5.10 3.26 0.04
C ALA A 66 5.51 1.89 0.56
N ASP A 67 4.65 1.34 1.45
CA ASP A 67 4.75 -0.04 1.96
C ASP A 67 3.69 -0.96 1.32
N LYS A 68 2.98 -0.48 0.30
CA LYS A 68 2.03 -1.24 -0.53
C LYS A 68 2.32 -0.95 -2.00
N ASP A 69 1.74 -1.76 -2.87
CA ASP A 69 1.81 -1.51 -4.30
C ASP A 69 1.08 -0.21 -4.68
N VAL A 70 1.77 0.64 -5.43
CA VAL A 70 1.26 1.91 -5.98
C VAL A 70 1.26 1.89 -7.51
N GLN A 71 1.21 0.71 -8.12
CA GLN A 71 1.27 0.50 -9.57
C GLN A 71 2.53 1.14 -10.18
N ALA A 72 3.69 0.74 -9.65
CA ALA A 72 4.99 1.32 -10.02
C ALA A 72 5.31 1.16 -11.52
N GLU A 73 4.71 0.18 -12.20
CA GLU A 73 4.81 -0.05 -13.64
C GLU A 73 4.38 1.15 -14.49
N ARG A 74 3.49 2.02 -13.97
CA ARG A 74 3.09 3.26 -14.67
C ARG A 74 4.23 4.25 -14.86
N PHE A 75 5.26 4.14 -14.05
CA PHE A 75 6.43 5.01 -14.08
C PHE A 75 7.58 4.44 -14.92
N ALA A 76 7.32 3.42 -15.75
CA ALA A 76 8.33 2.81 -16.61
C ALA A 76 9.09 3.88 -17.44
N GLY A 77 10.42 3.76 -17.48
CA GLY A 77 11.31 4.70 -18.17
C GLY A 77 11.65 5.97 -17.37
N LYS A 78 11.10 6.14 -16.16
CA LYS A 78 11.46 7.24 -15.25
C LYS A 78 12.47 6.79 -14.20
N ARG A 79 13.22 7.75 -13.67
CA ARG A 79 14.06 7.50 -12.49
C ARG A 79 13.16 7.42 -11.27
N ILE A 80 13.27 6.30 -10.56
CA ILE A 80 12.48 6.03 -9.36
C ILE A 80 13.42 5.93 -8.15
N ILE A 81 13.02 6.60 -7.07
CA ILE A 81 13.53 6.38 -5.72
C ILE A 81 12.43 5.67 -4.95
N ASP A 82 12.58 4.37 -4.72
CA ASP A 82 11.62 3.54 -3.98
C ASP A 82 12.10 3.35 -2.54
N VAL A 83 11.28 3.81 -1.59
CA VAL A 83 11.58 3.77 -0.16
C VAL A 83 10.32 3.44 0.64
N PRO A 84 10.46 2.88 1.87
CA PRO A 84 9.34 2.74 2.79
C PRO A 84 8.67 4.08 3.11
N VAL A 85 7.36 4.06 3.40
CA VAL A 85 6.61 5.27 3.75
C VAL A 85 7.22 6.04 4.92
N SER A 86 7.80 5.33 5.89
CA SER A 86 8.47 5.91 7.06
C SER A 86 9.70 6.76 6.71
N VAL A 87 10.41 6.40 5.65
CA VAL A 87 11.56 7.18 5.12
C VAL A 87 11.03 8.43 4.40
N GLY A 88 9.93 8.30 3.64
CA GLY A 88 9.25 9.44 3.03
C GLY A 88 8.85 10.52 4.04
N ILE A 89 8.44 10.11 5.25
CA ILE A 89 8.09 11.02 6.34
C ILE A 89 9.33 11.67 6.96
N LYS A 90 10.36 10.88 7.28
CA LYS A 90 11.51 11.33 8.09
C LYS A 90 12.60 12.04 7.29
N GLU A 91 12.78 11.65 6.03
CA GLU A 91 13.92 12.03 5.21
C GLU A 91 13.49 12.70 3.89
N ALA A 92 12.34 13.36 3.87
CA ALA A 92 11.76 13.98 2.68
C ALA A 92 12.75 14.96 1.98
N ASP A 93 13.49 15.77 2.75
CA ASP A 93 14.46 16.72 2.19
C ASP A 93 15.59 16.00 1.43
N ARG A 94 16.10 14.88 1.99
CA ARG A 94 17.12 14.06 1.35
C ARG A 94 16.61 13.42 0.06
N LEU A 95 15.38 12.88 0.08
CA LEU A 95 14.76 12.24 -1.09
C LEU A 95 14.58 13.25 -2.23
N ILE A 96 14.14 14.45 -1.93
CA ILE A 96 14.04 15.52 -2.92
C ILE A 96 15.42 15.89 -3.51
N GLU A 97 16.47 15.99 -2.67
CA GLU A 97 17.84 16.26 -3.14
C GLU A 97 18.37 15.13 -4.03
N GLU A 98 18.14 13.90 -3.64
CA GLU A 98 18.56 12.74 -4.42
C GLU A 98 17.83 12.68 -5.77
N ALA A 99 16.53 12.97 -5.80
CA ALA A 99 15.75 13.04 -7.03
C ALA A 99 16.27 14.12 -7.98
N LEU A 100 16.56 15.32 -7.47
CA LEU A 100 17.13 16.43 -8.25
C LEU A 100 18.56 16.14 -8.71
N ALA A 101 19.35 15.42 -7.90
CA ALA A 101 20.70 15.00 -8.27
C ALA A 101 20.72 13.87 -9.31
N GLY A 102 19.56 13.43 -9.77
CA GLY A 102 19.43 12.36 -10.74
C GLY A 102 19.78 10.98 -10.17
N LYS A 103 19.73 10.80 -8.85
CA LYS A 103 19.84 9.51 -8.19
C LYS A 103 18.54 8.74 -8.34
N GLY A 104 18.62 7.42 -8.28
CA GLY A 104 17.49 6.51 -8.46
C GLY A 104 17.74 5.54 -9.59
N SER A 105 17.00 4.44 -9.62
CA SER A 105 17.05 3.43 -10.68
C SER A 105 16.02 3.75 -11.78
N ILE A 106 16.31 3.38 -13.02
CA ILE A 106 15.33 3.51 -14.10
C ILE A 106 14.37 2.32 -14.01
N ALA A 107 13.07 2.58 -14.00
CA ALA A 107 12.02 1.57 -13.80
C ALA A 107 12.10 0.36 -14.75
N ALA A 108 12.62 0.53 -15.97
CA ALA A 108 12.84 -0.57 -16.92
C ALA A 108 14.01 -1.50 -16.53
N GLU A 109 14.99 -0.98 -15.78
CA GLU A 109 16.16 -1.73 -15.34
C GLU A 109 15.82 -2.60 -14.13
N ASN A 110 14.90 -2.15 -13.27
CA ASN A 110 14.43 -2.92 -12.11
C ASN A 110 13.61 -4.17 -12.48
N GLN A 111 12.85 -4.15 -13.57
CA GLN A 111 12.11 -5.35 -14.00
C GLN A 111 13.04 -6.42 -14.60
N ALA A 112 14.08 -6.02 -15.31
CA ALA A 112 15.05 -6.96 -15.88
C ALA A 112 16.05 -7.47 -14.84
N VAL A 113 16.34 -6.67 -13.80
CA VAL A 113 17.28 -7.03 -12.73
C VAL A 113 16.58 -7.90 -11.68
N ASP A 114 15.30 -7.66 -11.37
CA ASP A 114 14.53 -8.52 -10.46
C ASP A 114 14.33 -9.94 -11.02
N GLU A 115 14.20 -10.13 -12.34
CA GLU A 115 14.14 -11.46 -12.94
C GLU A 115 15.51 -12.16 -13.02
N LEU A 116 16.61 -11.41 -13.15
CA LEU A 116 17.98 -11.96 -13.22
C LEU A 116 18.65 -12.04 -11.84
N GLU A 117 18.31 -11.17 -10.89
CA GLU A 117 18.85 -11.20 -9.52
C GLU A 117 18.19 -12.26 -8.63
N GLN A 118 17.01 -12.76 -8.99
CA GLN A 118 16.42 -13.94 -8.31
C GLN A 118 17.26 -15.22 -8.50
N GLU A 119 18.15 -15.26 -9.49
CA GLU A 119 19.03 -16.42 -9.70
C GLU A 119 20.44 -16.27 -9.12
N THR A 120 20.93 -15.04 -8.76
CA THR A 120 22.38 -14.89 -8.50
C THR A 120 22.81 -14.08 -7.26
N GLN A 121 21.92 -13.43 -6.51
CA GLN A 121 22.36 -12.69 -5.31
C GLN A 121 21.52 -12.96 -4.06
N ILE A 122 21.96 -13.93 -3.29
CA ILE A 122 21.71 -14.02 -1.85
C ILE A 122 22.52 -12.88 -1.19
N SER A 123 22.09 -11.65 -1.35
CA SER A 123 22.61 -10.51 -0.61
C SER A 123 21.55 -10.02 0.39
N SER A 124 21.87 -10.19 1.62
CA SER A 124 21.09 -10.26 2.87
C SER A 124 20.29 -9.01 3.27
N GLY A 125 20.07 -8.03 2.41
CA GLY A 125 19.40 -6.78 2.79
C GLY A 125 18.06 -6.48 2.05
N ASN A 126 17.94 -6.88 0.80
CA ASN A 126 16.81 -6.49 -0.06
C ASN A 126 15.69 -7.54 -0.13
N VAL A 127 16.02 -8.82 0.04
CA VAL A 127 15.05 -9.92 -0.02
C VAL A 127 13.99 -9.79 1.09
N GLY A 128 14.41 -9.40 2.28
CA GLY A 128 13.51 -9.18 3.41
C GLY A 128 12.50 -8.06 3.16
N HIS A 129 12.89 -7.00 2.49
CA HIS A 129 12.02 -5.86 2.16
C HIS A 129 11.00 -6.23 1.07
N SER A 130 11.42 -6.95 0.04
CA SER A 130 10.53 -7.42 -1.04
C SER A 130 9.51 -8.44 -0.53
N ILE A 131 9.94 -9.40 0.30
CA ILE A 131 9.03 -10.36 0.95
C ILE A 131 8.04 -9.63 1.87
N TYR A 132 8.51 -8.66 2.65
CA TYR A 132 7.66 -7.85 3.53
C TYR A 132 6.62 -7.05 2.73
N LYS A 133 7.01 -6.41 1.63
CA LYS A 133 6.12 -5.63 0.74
C LYS A 133 5.03 -6.52 0.12
N ASN A 134 5.40 -7.69 -0.39
CA ASN A 134 4.46 -8.66 -0.97
C ASN A 134 3.52 -9.25 0.09
N LEU A 135 4.03 -9.57 1.28
CA LEU A 135 3.23 -10.07 2.39
C LEU A 135 2.23 -9.02 2.87
N MET A 136 2.68 -7.77 3.03
CA MET A 136 1.83 -6.66 3.47
C MET A 136 0.75 -6.31 2.45
N ASN A 137 1.04 -6.39 1.16
CA ASN A 137 0.02 -6.23 0.12
C ASN A 137 -1.06 -7.31 0.23
N GLY A 138 -0.67 -8.57 0.42
CA GLY A 138 -1.60 -9.69 0.67
C GLY A 138 -2.47 -9.47 1.91
N VAL A 139 -1.89 -9.06 3.02
CA VAL A 139 -2.60 -8.77 4.29
C VAL A 139 -3.61 -7.63 4.12
N SER A 140 -3.27 -6.57 3.38
CA SER A 140 -4.16 -5.43 3.17
C SER A 140 -5.46 -5.81 2.44
N HIS A 141 -5.38 -6.71 1.46
CA HIS A 141 -6.56 -7.21 0.74
C HIS A 141 -7.42 -8.16 1.60
N MET A 142 -6.84 -8.77 2.62
CA MET A 142 -7.56 -9.69 3.53
C MET A 142 -8.29 -8.95 4.67
N LEU A 143 -7.80 -7.80 5.11
CA LEU A 143 -8.35 -7.05 6.25
C LEU A 143 -9.88 -6.81 6.16
N PRO A 144 -10.47 -6.32 5.07
CA PRO A 144 -11.92 -6.06 5.01
C PRO A 144 -12.74 -7.34 5.15
N PHE A 145 -12.25 -8.50 4.66
CA PHE A 145 -12.97 -9.77 4.80
C PHE A 145 -12.92 -10.31 6.22
N VAL A 146 -11.77 -10.19 6.91
CA VAL A 146 -11.63 -10.58 8.33
C VAL A 146 -12.55 -9.73 9.21
N VAL A 147 -12.53 -8.42 9.00
CA VAL A 147 -13.38 -7.50 9.77
C VAL A 147 -14.86 -7.78 9.53
N ALA A 148 -15.27 -7.97 8.28
CA ALA A 148 -16.66 -8.29 7.95
C ALA A 148 -17.10 -9.63 8.57
N GLY A 149 -16.26 -10.68 8.48
CA GLY A 149 -16.52 -11.98 9.10
C GLY A 149 -16.65 -11.88 10.62
N GLY A 150 -15.71 -11.18 11.26
CA GLY A 150 -15.74 -10.96 12.72
C GLY A 150 -16.97 -10.20 13.20
N ILE A 151 -17.43 -9.19 12.44
CA ILE A 151 -18.65 -8.46 12.75
C ILE A 151 -19.88 -9.36 12.64
N LEU A 152 -19.97 -10.20 11.61
CA LEU A 152 -21.08 -11.15 11.44
C LEU A 152 -21.15 -12.16 12.60
N ILE A 153 -19.99 -12.69 13.02
CA ILE A 153 -19.91 -13.58 14.16
C ILE A 153 -20.35 -12.86 15.44
N ALA A 154 -19.82 -11.66 15.68
CA ALA A 154 -20.16 -10.87 16.86
C ALA A 154 -21.67 -10.53 16.93
N LEU A 155 -22.27 -10.17 15.79
CA LEU A 155 -23.72 -9.91 15.71
C LEU A 155 -24.54 -11.18 15.98
N SER A 156 -24.07 -12.35 15.48
CA SER A 156 -24.73 -13.61 15.78
C SER A 156 -24.76 -13.89 17.29
N PHE A 157 -23.65 -13.67 17.99
CA PHE A 157 -23.59 -13.83 19.45
C PHE A 157 -24.44 -12.78 20.20
N ALA A 158 -24.42 -11.54 19.75
CA ALA A 158 -25.13 -10.44 20.42
C ALA A 158 -26.65 -10.57 20.34
N ILE A 159 -27.17 -11.06 19.20
CA ILE A 159 -28.62 -11.14 18.96
C ILE A 159 -29.22 -12.45 19.49
N TRP A 160 -28.53 -13.56 19.30
CA TRP A 160 -29.09 -14.90 19.62
C TRP A 160 -28.40 -15.59 20.78
N GLY A 161 -27.33 -15.03 21.37
CA GLY A 161 -26.58 -15.64 22.47
C GLY A 161 -25.65 -16.78 22.03
N ILE A 162 -24.80 -17.21 22.97
CA ILE A 162 -23.70 -18.15 22.72
C ILE A 162 -24.18 -19.57 22.34
N TYR A 163 -25.37 -19.97 22.79
CA TYR A 163 -25.88 -21.33 22.59
C TYR A 163 -26.84 -21.49 21.39
N SER A 164 -27.08 -20.41 20.65
CA SER A 164 -28.10 -20.41 19.57
C SER A 164 -27.70 -21.16 18.30
N PHE A 165 -26.44 -21.48 18.13
CA PHE A 165 -25.92 -22.24 16.98
C PHE A 165 -25.53 -23.67 17.33
N ASP A 166 -25.72 -24.11 18.58
CA ASP A 166 -25.54 -25.50 19.00
C ASP A 166 -26.82 -26.30 18.71
N PRO A 167 -26.77 -27.32 17.81
CA PRO A 167 -27.95 -28.11 17.43
C PRO A 167 -28.59 -28.86 18.59
N GLU A 168 -27.84 -29.12 19.66
CA GLU A 168 -28.32 -29.85 20.87
C GLU A 168 -28.96 -28.87 21.89
N SER A 169 -28.83 -27.57 21.69
CA SER A 169 -29.38 -26.55 22.60
C SER A 169 -30.87 -26.29 22.33
N SER A 170 -31.64 -26.17 23.41
CA SER A 170 -33.04 -25.74 23.33
C SER A 170 -33.25 -24.32 22.76
N GLN A 171 -32.16 -23.55 22.59
CA GLN A 171 -32.13 -22.18 22.04
C GLN A 171 -31.59 -22.14 20.60
N TYR A 172 -31.49 -23.28 19.91
CA TYR A 172 -31.01 -23.35 18.55
C TYR A 172 -31.79 -22.45 17.59
N ASN A 173 -31.08 -21.66 16.83
CA ASN A 173 -31.65 -20.80 15.79
C ASN A 173 -30.91 -20.98 14.48
N ALA A 174 -31.60 -21.50 13.47
CA ALA A 174 -31.04 -21.78 12.14
C ALA A 174 -30.44 -20.53 11.47
N THR A 175 -31.00 -19.35 11.69
CA THR A 175 -30.47 -18.09 11.13
C THR A 175 -29.17 -17.66 11.78
N ALA A 176 -29.01 -17.89 13.11
CA ALA A 176 -27.76 -17.63 13.82
C ALA A 176 -26.65 -18.58 13.37
N ALA A 177 -26.96 -19.89 13.21
CA ALA A 177 -26.04 -20.89 12.70
C ALA A 177 -25.61 -20.56 11.25
N MET A 178 -26.52 -20.09 10.40
CA MET A 178 -26.21 -19.68 9.04
C MET A 178 -25.29 -18.45 9.00
N LEU A 179 -25.56 -17.42 9.79
CA LEU A 179 -24.71 -16.23 9.90
C LEU A 179 -23.30 -16.58 10.39
N LYS A 180 -23.20 -17.43 11.40
CA LYS A 180 -21.92 -17.93 11.88
C LYS A 180 -21.18 -18.69 10.78
N SER A 181 -21.84 -19.60 10.07
CA SER A 181 -21.22 -20.38 8.99
C SER A 181 -20.74 -19.51 7.82
N ILE A 182 -21.40 -18.40 7.52
CA ILE A 182 -20.94 -17.44 6.52
C ILE A 182 -19.69 -16.72 7.01
N GLY A 183 -19.66 -16.32 8.28
CA GLY A 183 -18.49 -15.71 8.91
C GLY A 183 -17.29 -16.65 8.92
N ASP A 184 -17.47 -17.89 9.39
CA ASP A 184 -16.42 -18.92 9.42
C ASP A 184 -15.90 -19.24 8.01
N ARG A 185 -16.79 -19.37 7.02
CA ARG A 185 -16.41 -19.67 5.62
C ARG A 185 -15.60 -18.54 4.97
N SER A 186 -15.73 -17.30 5.44
CA SER A 186 -14.89 -16.19 5.00
C SER A 186 -13.43 -16.34 5.50
N GLU A 187 -13.24 -17.09 6.58
CA GLU A 187 -11.94 -17.40 7.17
C GLU A 187 -11.32 -18.68 6.59
N GLU A 188 -12.12 -19.73 6.28
CA GLU A 188 -11.63 -21.03 5.79
C GLU A 188 -11.13 -21.05 4.32
N ARG A 189 -11.51 -20.10 3.48
CA ARG A 189 -11.03 -20.03 2.08
C ARG A 189 -9.55 -19.64 1.92
N ARG A 190 -8.76 -19.81 2.96
CA ARG A 190 -7.36 -19.32 3.05
C ARG A 190 -6.31 -20.41 3.21
N VAL A 191 -6.66 -21.66 3.01
CA VAL A 191 -5.68 -22.78 3.01
C VAL A 191 -5.51 -23.28 1.59
#